data_bd9cf08c50b22bfbe6457725b6e85628
#
_entry.id   bd9cf08c50b22bfbe6457725b6e85628
#
_cell.length_a   1.000
_cell.length_b   1.000
_cell.length_c   1.000
_cell.angle_alpha   90.00
_cell.angle_beta   90.00
_cell.angle_gamma   90.00
#
_symmetry.space_group_name_H-M   'P 1'
#
loop_
_entity.id
_entity.type
_entity.pdbx_description
1 polymer ?
#
loop_
_entity_poly.entity_id
_entity_poly.type
_entity_poly.pdbx_seq_one_letter_code
_entity_poly.pdbx_strand_id
1 'polypeptide(L)'
;TRAHAFGLPASHFARTRLLALENTLGGKLLPFGYVQAATDLAKSRGLQRHLDGARLFNAATAQAAALGTDVRAEARRIAQCFDSVSVCFSKGLGAPVGSALCGSRELIARAHRIRKMAGGGMRQAGLLAAAASHALDHHIDRLASDHALAQRLAAGLAGIEGLRAEAPQTNLV
;
A
#
# COMPACT_ATOMS: atom_id res chain seq x y z
N THR A 1 -21.41 7.34 -9.09
CA THR A 1 -22.02 6.13 -8.44
C THR A 1 -23.18 5.63 -9.29
N ARG A 2 -23.58 4.34 -9.18
CA ARG A 2 -24.74 3.77 -9.90
C ARG A 2 -26.03 4.60 -9.71
N ALA A 3 -26.22 5.20 -8.54
CA ALA A 3 -27.37 6.05 -8.25
C ALA A 3 -27.52 7.23 -9.23
N HIS A 4 -26.43 7.88 -9.60
CA HIS A 4 -26.44 8.99 -10.56
C HIS A 4 -26.72 8.53 -11.99
N ALA A 5 -26.30 7.30 -12.34
CA ALA A 5 -26.50 6.76 -13.69
C ALA A 5 -27.96 6.34 -13.99
N PHE A 6 -28.75 6.03 -12.95
CA PHE A 6 -30.12 5.51 -13.10
C PHE A 6 -31.21 6.40 -12.55
N GLY A 7 -30.88 7.64 -12.12
CA GLY A 7 -31.88 8.59 -11.60
C GLY A 7 -32.66 8.13 -10.38
N LEU A 8 -32.13 7.14 -9.63
CA LEU A 8 -32.79 6.57 -8.47
C LEU A 8 -32.62 7.46 -7.23
N PRO A 9 -33.61 7.50 -6.29
CA PRO A 9 -33.53 8.30 -5.07
C PRO A 9 -32.30 7.91 -4.23
N ALA A 10 -31.60 8.91 -3.68
CA ALA A 10 -30.40 8.70 -2.84
C ALA A 10 -30.64 7.82 -1.61
N SER A 11 -31.91 7.70 -1.15
CA SER A 11 -32.32 6.87 -0.01
C SER A 11 -32.13 5.35 -0.22
N HIS A 12 -32.03 4.91 -1.48
CA HIS A 12 -31.88 3.48 -1.81
C HIS A 12 -30.41 3.03 -1.93
N PHE A 13 -29.47 3.94 -1.79
CA PHE A 13 -28.04 3.62 -1.99
C PHE A 13 -27.18 4.11 -0.83
N ALA A 14 -26.15 3.33 -0.53
CA ALA A 14 -25.13 3.75 0.41
C ALA A 14 -24.45 5.04 -0.09
N ARG A 15 -24.29 6.00 0.80
CA ARG A 15 -23.57 7.25 0.50
C ARG A 15 -22.07 6.97 0.42
N THR A 16 -21.48 7.18 -0.74
CA THR A 16 -20.02 7.05 -0.92
C THR A 16 -19.30 8.10 -0.07
N ARG A 17 -18.29 7.64 0.71
CA ARG A 17 -17.52 8.47 1.64
C ARG A 17 -16.01 8.33 1.45
N LEU A 18 -15.56 7.27 0.82
CA LEU A 18 -14.17 6.89 0.76
C LEU A 18 -13.80 6.41 -0.64
N LEU A 19 -12.65 6.86 -1.14
CA LEU A 19 -11.86 6.21 -2.17
C LEU A 19 -10.78 5.39 -1.48
N ALA A 20 -10.71 4.10 -1.74
CA ALA A 20 -9.61 3.24 -1.33
C ALA A 20 -8.87 2.70 -2.57
N LEU A 21 -7.56 2.83 -2.58
CA LEU A 21 -6.67 2.25 -3.59
C LEU A 21 -5.67 1.32 -2.91
N GLU A 22 -5.16 0.34 -3.66
CA GLU A 22 -4.08 -0.53 -3.21
C GLU A 22 -2.86 -0.33 -4.10
N ASN A 23 -1.66 -0.16 -3.52
CA ASN A 23 -0.40 -0.13 -4.26
C ASN A 23 0.70 -0.84 -3.44
N THR A 24 1.26 -1.96 -3.94
CA THR A 24 1.02 -2.60 -5.24
C THR A 24 -0.25 -3.47 -5.23
N LEU A 25 -0.99 -3.48 -6.31
CA LEU A 25 -2.13 -4.38 -6.49
C LEU A 25 -1.65 -5.67 -7.18
N GLY A 26 -1.64 -6.78 -6.44
CA GLY A 26 -1.14 -8.05 -6.98
C GLY A 26 0.31 -7.98 -7.49
N GLY A 27 1.17 -7.18 -6.86
CA GLY A 27 2.55 -6.95 -7.28
C GLY A 27 2.72 -5.95 -8.43
N LYS A 28 1.64 -5.47 -9.03
CA LYS A 28 1.66 -4.47 -10.12
C LYS A 28 1.52 -3.05 -9.55
N LEU A 29 2.25 -2.12 -10.16
CA LEU A 29 2.23 -0.71 -9.77
C LEU A 29 0.97 -0.02 -10.27
N LEU A 30 0.40 0.85 -9.44
CA LEU A 30 -0.49 1.89 -9.92
C LEU A 30 0.36 3.04 -10.49
N PRO A 31 0.15 3.45 -11.75
CA PRO A 31 0.83 4.61 -12.30
C PRO A 31 0.56 5.86 -11.45
N PHE A 32 1.61 6.63 -11.11
CA PHE A 32 1.45 7.78 -10.22
C PHE A 32 0.44 8.80 -10.73
N GLY A 33 0.43 9.07 -12.04
CA GLY A 33 -0.57 9.96 -12.65
C GLY A 33 -2.01 9.51 -12.43
N TYR A 34 -2.26 8.17 -12.44
CA TYR A 34 -3.58 7.63 -12.09
C TYR A 34 -3.91 7.85 -10.61
N VAL A 35 -2.95 7.58 -9.72
CA VAL A 35 -3.13 7.81 -8.28
C VAL A 35 -3.50 9.26 -8.01
N GLN A 36 -2.76 10.20 -8.60
CA GLN A 36 -3.00 11.64 -8.46
C GLN A 36 -4.38 12.03 -8.99
N ALA A 37 -4.72 11.65 -10.22
CA ALA A 37 -6.00 11.99 -10.83
C ALA A 37 -7.20 11.43 -10.02
N ALA A 38 -7.09 10.17 -9.55
CA ALA A 38 -8.15 9.54 -8.76
C ALA A 38 -8.33 10.21 -7.40
N THR A 39 -7.23 10.55 -6.72
CA THR A 39 -7.27 11.22 -5.42
C THR A 39 -7.72 12.67 -5.51
N ASP A 40 -7.36 13.39 -6.56
CA ASP A 40 -7.86 14.75 -6.82
C ASP A 40 -9.36 14.75 -7.11
N LEU A 41 -9.85 13.79 -7.91
CA LEU A 41 -11.29 13.61 -8.13
C LEU A 41 -12.01 13.27 -6.82
N ALA A 42 -11.47 12.40 -5.99
CA ALA A 42 -12.06 12.07 -4.69
C ALA A 42 -12.13 13.32 -3.79
N LYS A 43 -11.05 14.10 -3.73
CA LYS A 43 -10.98 15.35 -2.99
C LYS A 43 -12.02 16.36 -3.47
N SER A 44 -12.17 16.54 -4.78
CA SER A 44 -13.18 17.46 -5.37
C SER A 44 -14.62 17.05 -5.06
N ARG A 45 -14.85 15.76 -4.74
CA ARG A 45 -16.15 15.21 -4.34
C ARG A 45 -16.35 15.09 -2.83
N GLY A 46 -15.42 15.63 -2.03
CA GLY A 46 -15.48 15.59 -0.57
C GLY A 46 -15.33 14.18 0.01
N LEU A 47 -14.68 13.27 -0.72
CA LEU A 47 -14.40 11.90 -0.26
C LEU A 47 -13.08 11.87 0.50
N GLN A 48 -13.01 11.01 1.53
CA GLN A 48 -11.75 10.63 2.15
C GLN A 48 -10.97 9.70 1.22
N ARG A 49 -9.65 9.63 1.37
CA ARG A 49 -8.76 8.84 0.52
C ARG A 49 -7.90 7.94 1.39
N HIS A 50 -7.95 6.65 1.15
CA HIS A 50 -7.15 5.66 1.86
C HIS A 50 -6.29 4.89 0.88
N LEU A 51 -5.02 4.66 1.25
CA LEU A 51 -4.13 3.75 0.57
C LEU A 51 -3.96 2.47 1.39
N ASP A 52 -4.35 1.33 0.83
CA ASP A 52 -3.77 0.07 1.25
C ASP A 52 -2.35 -0.01 0.68
N GLY A 53 -1.43 0.43 1.51
CA GLY A 53 0.01 0.45 1.24
C GLY A 53 0.73 -0.75 1.84
N ALA A 54 0.08 -1.91 1.90
CA ALA A 54 0.69 -3.12 2.45
C ALA A 54 2.07 -3.42 1.83
N ARG A 55 2.26 -3.01 0.57
CA ARG A 55 3.54 -3.09 -0.15
C ARG A 55 3.99 -1.72 -0.68
N LEU A 56 3.70 -0.65 0.04
CA LEU A 56 4.06 0.72 -0.35
C LEU A 56 5.56 0.85 -0.68
N PHE A 57 6.43 0.26 0.13
CA PHE A 57 7.87 0.34 -0.11
C PHE A 57 8.31 -0.46 -1.34
N ASN A 58 7.63 -1.55 -1.71
CA ASN A 58 7.87 -2.21 -2.99
C ASN A 58 7.48 -1.31 -4.17
N ALA A 59 6.31 -0.64 -4.09
CA ALA A 59 5.91 0.33 -5.11
C ALA A 59 6.91 1.49 -5.22
N ALA A 60 7.30 2.06 -4.08
CA ALA A 60 8.25 3.16 -4.03
C ALA A 60 9.63 2.75 -4.57
N THR A 61 10.13 1.55 -4.25
CA THR A 61 11.40 1.04 -4.77
C THR A 61 11.39 0.94 -6.29
N ALA A 62 10.33 0.38 -6.88
CA ALA A 62 10.25 0.24 -8.33
C ALA A 62 10.08 1.60 -9.04
N GLN A 63 9.28 2.50 -8.49
CA GLN A 63 9.11 3.85 -9.05
C GLN A 63 10.37 4.70 -8.89
N ALA A 64 11.03 4.64 -7.73
CA ALA A 64 12.28 5.36 -7.49
C ALA A 64 13.39 4.91 -8.44
N ALA A 65 13.52 3.60 -8.69
CA ALA A 65 14.48 3.08 -9.66
C ALA A 65 14.22 3.60 -11.07
N ALA A 66 12.96 3.71 -11.49
CA ALA A 66 12.58 4.25 -12.80
C ALA A 66 12.84 5.77 -12.93
N LEU A 67 12.76 6.51 -11.81
CA LEU A 67 12.90 7.98 -11.78
C LEU A 67 14.29 8.46 -11.37
N GLY A 68 15.16 7.57 -10.87
CA GLY A 68 16.46 7.94 -10.30
C GLY A 68 16.35 8.73 -9.00
N THR A 69 15.33 8.43 -8.17
CA THR A 69 15.04 9.15 -6.92
C THR A 69 15.23 8.28 -5.69
N ASP A 70 15.15 8.89 -4.50
CA ASP A 70 15.21 8.15 -3.22
C ASP A 70 13.91 7.42 -2.93
N VAL A 71 14.01 6.17 -2.45
CA VAL A 71 12.85 5.30 -2.17
C VAL A 71 11.94 5.88 -1.10
N ARG A 72 12.51 6.48 -0.05
CA ARG A 72 11.73 7.07 1.05
C ARG A 72 11.03 8.35 0.62
N ALA A 73 11.68 9.13 -0.25
CA ALA A 73 11.07 10.32 -0.87
C ALA A 73 9.89 9.90 -1.76
N GLU A 74 10.06 8.83 -2.55
CA GLU A 74 9.00 8.31 -3.41
C GLU A 74 7.83 7.73 -2.60
N ALA A 75 8.10 6.98 -1.53
CA ALA A 75 7.07 6.48 -0.62
C ALA A 75 6.26 7.64 -0.01
N ARG A 76 6.94 8.72 0.38
CA ARG A 76 6.30 9.93 0.89
C ARG A 76 5.45 10.61 -0.19
N ARG A 77 5.94 10.72 -1.41
CA ARG A 77 5.23 11.30 -2.54
C ARG A 77 3.91 10.57 -2.82
N ILE A 78 3.93 9.24 -2.82
CA ILE A 78 2.73 8.42 -2.96
C ILE A 78 1.77 8.63 -1.79
N ALA A 79 2.27 8.53 -0.55
CA ALA A 79 1.47 8.63 0.67
C ALA A 79 0.76 9.99 0.81
N GLN A 80 1.37 11.09 0.36
CA GLN A 80 0.82 12.44 0.43
C GLN A 80 -0.45 12.64 -0.40
N CYS A 81 -0.75 11.74 -1.34
CA CYS A 81 -2.01 11.77 -2.09
C CYS A 81 -3.23 11.33 -1.24
N PHE A 82 -3.02 10.75 -0.05
CA PHE A 82 -4.05 10.11 0.76
C PHE A 82 -4.19 10.74 2.15
N ASP A 83 -5.38 10.61 2.73
CA ASP A 83 -5.65 11.06 4.11
C ASP A 83 -5.22 10.01 5.14
N SER A 84 -5.12 8.75 4.71
CA SER A 84 -4.61 7.66 5.53
C SER A 84 -3.95 6.58 4.69
N VAL A 85 -2.97 5.91 5.27
CA VAL A 85 -2.21 4.82 4.64
C VAL A 85 -2.03 3.69 5.64
N SER A 86 -2.28 2.45 5.23
CA SER A 86 -1.85 1.27 5.98
C SER A 86 -0.57 0.69 5.36
N VAL A 87 0.39 0.28 6.20
CA VAL A 87 1.67 -0.30 5.78
C VAL A 87 1.90 -1.59 6.54
N CYS A 88 2.24 -2.67 5.84
CA CYS A 88 2.63 -3.93 6.49
C CYS A 88 4.14 -4.02 6.66
N PHE A 89 4.56 -4.50 7.84
CA PHE A 89 5.97 -4.78 8.15
C PHE A 89 6.34 -6.24 7.89
N SER A 90 5.36 -7.16 7.91
CA SER A 90 5.53 -8.61 7.79
C SER A 90 5.46 -9.14 6.36
N LYS A 91 5.86 -8.34 5.39
CA LYS A 91 5.98 -8.70 3.97
C LYS A 91 7.43 -8.46 3.51
N GLY A 92 7.68 -7.76 2.43
CA GLY A 92 9.03 -7.48 1.94
C GLY A 92 9.98 -6.84 2.96
N LEU A 93 9.44 -6.09 3.94
CA LEU A 93 10.24 -5.54 5.04
C LEU A 93 10.75 -6.59 6.02
N GLY A 94 10.19 -7.81 6.04
CA GLY A 94 10.73 -8.95 6.78
C GLY A 94 10.60 -8.89 8.29
N ALA A 95 9.77 -8.00 8.86
CA ALA A 95 9.45 -8.06 10.27
C ALA A 95 8.54 -9.27 10.57
N PRO A 96 8.60 -9.87 11.78
CA PRO A 96 7.88 -11.11 12.07
C PRO A 96 6.37 -10.93 12.03
N VAL A 97 5.86 -9.73 12.34
CA VAL A 97 4.43 -9.42 12.40
C VAL A 97 4.20 -7.91 12.37
N GLY A 98 3.02 -7.50 11.97
CA GLY A 98 2.52 -6.17 12.23
C GLY A 98 2.27 -5.32 10.99
N SER A 99 1.45 -4.30 11.24
CA SER A 99 1.16 -3.22 10.30
C SER A 99 0.93 -1.93 11.07
N ALA A 100 1.10 -0.79 10.41
CA ALA A 100 0.78 0.51 10.94
C ALA A 100 -0.28 1.19 10.10
N LEU A 101 -1.21 1.87 10.76
CA LEU A 101 -2.09 2.85 10.14
C LEU A 101 -1.50 4.25 10.39
N CYS A 102 -1.28 4.98 9.31
CA CYS A 102 -0.80 6.35 9.31
C CYS A 102 -1.92 7.30 8.88
N GLY A 103 -1.96 8.50 9.46
CA GLY A 103 -2.95 9.51 9.14
C GLY A 103 -2.92 10.67 10.14
N SER A 104 -3.97 11.50 10.15
CA SER A 104 -4.07 12.60 11.10
C SER A 104 -4.12 12.10 12.55
N ARG A 105 -3.71 12.95 13.48
CA ARG A 105 -3.78 12.65 14.93
C ARG A 105 -5.19 12.24 15.36
N GLU A 106 -6.20 12.92 14.85
CA GLU A 106 -7.60 12.63 15.17
C GLU A 106 -8.02 11.25 14.63
N LEU A 107 -7.68 10.93 13.39
CA LEU A 107 -7.95 9.61 12.83
C LEU A 107 -7.29 8.52 13.66
N ILE A 108 -6.01 8.67 14.01
CA ILE A 108 -5.26 7.67 14.77
C ILE A 108 -5.82 7.50 16.19
N ALA A 109 -6.23 8.58 16.86
CA ALA A 109 -6.87 8.49 18.17
C ALA A 109 -8.16 7.66 18.12
N ARG A 110 -8.99 7.87 17.11
CA ARG A 110 -10.22 7.07 16.87
C ARG A 110 -9.90 5.63 16.51
N ALA A 111 -8.95 5.42 15.62
CA ALA A 111 -8.53 4.07 15.18
C ALA A 111 -7.97 3.27 16.37
N HIS A 112 -7.20 3.88 17.26
CA HIS A 112 -6.69 3.23 18.45
C HIS A 112 -7.81 2.72 19.36
N ARG A 113 -8.88 3.50 19.56
CA ARG A 113 -10.06 3.08 20.31
C ARG A 113 -10.78 1.93 19.62
N ILE A 114 -11.02 2.03 18.30
CA ILE A 114 -11.68 0.99 17.51
C ILE A 114 -10.86 -0.31 17.55
N ARG A 115 -9.53 -0.21 17.41
CA ARG A 115 -8.63 -1.37 17.54
C ARG A 115 -8.85 -2.10 18.87
N LYS A 116 -8.95 -1.35 19.98
CA LYS A 116 -9.18 -1.93 21.30
C LYS A 116 -10.56 -2.61 21.41
N MET A 117 -11.58 -1.97 20.86
CA MET A 117 -12.95 -2.54 20.81
C MET A 117 -13.03 -3.83 19.98
N ALA A 118 -12.26 -3.92 18.90
CA ALA A 118 -12.16 -5.10 18.04
C ALA A 118 -11.24 -6.21 18.58
N GLY A 119 -10.79 -6.13 19.83
CA GLY A 119 -9.91 -7.12 20.45
C GLY A 119 -8.41 -6.90 20.23
N GLY A 120 -8.00 -5.89 19.48
CA GLY A 120 -6.60 -5.49 19.33
C GLY A 120 -6.08 -4.76 20.58
N GLY A 121 -4.86 -5.01 20.95
CA GLY A 121 -4.27 -4.37 22.15
C GLY A 121 -3.32 -5.30 22.88
N MET A 122 -2.43 -5.93 22.09
CA MET A 122 -1.38 -6.78 22.62
C MET A 122 -0.51 -6.03 23.61
N ARG A 123 -0.28 -6.64 24.78
CA ARG A 123 0.70 -6.19 25.75
C ARG A 123 2.11 -6.57 25.28
N GLN A 124 3.12 -5.91 25.81
CA GLN A 124 4.53 -6.16 25.49
C GLN A 124 4.83 -6.13 23.98
N ALA A 125 4.13 -5.26 23.25
CA ALA A 125 4.32 -5.10 21.81
C ALA A 125 5.66 -4.45 21.42
N GLY A 126 6.44 -3.98 22.42
CA GLY A 126 7.72 -3.31 22.20
C GLY A 126 8.74 -4.17 21.45
N LEU A 127 8.79 -5.48 21.70
CA LEU A 127 9.65 -6.40 20.97
C LEU A 127 9.33 -6.42 19.46
N LEU A 128 8.06 -6.49 19.13
CA LEU A 128 7.59 -6.50 17.75
C LEU A 128 7.76 -5.12 17.09
N ALA A 129 7.54 -4.06 17.85
CA ALA A 129 7.77 -2.69 17.38
C ALA A 129 9.26 -2.43 17.09
N ALA A 130 10.16 -2.95 17.92
CA ALA A 130 11.60 -2.88 17.68
C ALA A 130 12.01 -3.59 16.38
N ALA A 131 11.45 -4.78 16.11
CA ALA A 131 11.67 -5.49 14.86
C ALA A 131 11.14 -4.71 13.65
N ALA A 132 9.97 -4.07 13.77
CA ALA A 132 9.41 -3.21 12.72
C ALA A 132 10.27 -1.96 12.47
N SER A 133 10.79 -1.31 13.54
CA SER A 133 11.71 -0.17 13.43
C SER A 133 13.00 -0.59 12.74
N HIS A 134 13.60 -1.71 13.15
CA HIS A 134 14.79 -2.26 12.50
C HIS A 134 14.55 -2.50 10.99
N ALA A 135 13.40 -3.06 10.64
CA ALA A 135 13.05 -3.30 9.25
C ALA A 135 12.91 -2.00 8.43
N LEU A 136 12.36 -0.94 9.02
CA LEU A 136 12.29 0.37 8.36
C LEU A 136 13.66 1.01 8.17
N ASP A 137 14.57 0.82 9.13
CA ASP A 137 15.90 1.40 9.08
C ASP A 137 16.84 0.65 8.09
N HIS A 138 16.70 -0.68 7.97
CA HIS A 138 17.69 -1.52 7.32
C HIS A 138 17.18 -2.35 6.13
N HIS A 139 15.85 -2.53 5.97
CA HIS A 139 15.35 -3.48 4.97
C HIS A 139 14.71 -2.82 3.76
N ILE A 140 14.43 -1.52 3.77
CA ILE A 140 13.82 -0.83 2.62
C ILE A 140 14.75 -0.94 1.40
N ASP A 141 16.03 -0.67 1.57
CA ASP A 141 16.99 -0.61 0.47
C ASP A 141 17.24 -1.97 -0.18
N ARG A 142 17.05 -3.07 0.56
CA ARG A 142 17.18 -4.43 0.02
C ARG A 142 16.02 -4.88 -0.88
N LEU A 143 14.88 -4.18 -0.88
CA LEU A 143 13.73 -4.54 -1.70
C LEU A 143 14.06 -4.56 -3.21
N ALA A 144 15.02 -3.78 -3.65
CA ALA A 144 15.51 -3.85 -5.02
C ALA A 144 16.09 -5.23 -5.37
N SER A 145 16.78 -5.87 -4.43
CA SER A 145 17.29 -7.25 -4.60
C SER A 145 16.15 -8.26 -4.68
N ASP A 146 15.10 -8.10 -3.87
CA ASP A 146 13.92 -8.97 -3.92
C ASP A 146 13.22 -8.87 -5.31
N HIS A 147 13.14 -7.66 -5.88
CA HIS A 147 12.60 -7.46 -7.23
C HIS A 147 13.45 -8.14 -8.30
N ALA A 148 14.78 -8.03 -8.22
CA ALA A 148 15.69 -8.70 -9.14
C ALA A 148 15.59 -10.24 -9.05
N LEU A 149 15.43 -10.78 -7.85
CA LEU A 149 15.21 -12.21 -7.63
C LEU A 149 13.87 -12.68 -8.21
N ALA A 150 12.82 -11.89 -8.04
CA ALA A 150 11.51 -12.18 -8.65
C ALA A 150 11.59 -12.21 -10.18
N GLN A 151 12.29 -11.27 -10.79
CA GLN A 151 12.53 -11.26 -12.25
C GLN A 151 13.30 -12.49 -12.71
N ARG A 152 14.35 -12.89 -11.99
CA ARG A 152 15.11 -14.11 -12.29
C ARG A 152 14.25 -15.37 -12.19
N LEU A 153 13.41 -15.46 -11.15
CA LEU A 153 12.47 -16.58 -10.98
C LEU A 153 11.49 -16.64 -12.15
N ALA A 154 10.85 -15.52 -12.49
CA ALA A 154 9.90 -15.46 -13.60
C ALA A 154 10.54 -15.85 -14.94
N ALA A 155 11.76 -15.38 -15.20
CA ALA A 155 12.50 -15.76 -16.42
C ALA A 155 12.82 -17.25 -16.45
N GLY A 156 13.21 -17.85 -15.32
CA GLY A 156 13.45 -19.29 -15.22
C GLY A 156 12.17 -20.10 -15.44
N LEU A 157 11.06 -19.69 -14.84
CA LEU A 157 9.76 -20.36 -15.01
C LEU A 157 9.24 -20.26 -16.45
N ALA A 158 9.41 -19.12 -17.11
CA ALA A 158 9.02 -18.92 -18.51
C ALA A 158 9.79 -19.83 -19.50
N GLY A 159 10.97 -20.32 -19.10
CA GLY A 159 11.75 -21.29 -19.88
C GLY A 159 11.28 -22.74 -19.75
N ILE A 160 10.30 -23.04 -18.92
CA ILE A 160 9.77 -24.38 -18.71
C ILE A 160 8.56 -24.59 -19.64
N GLU A 161 8.58 -25.64 -20.45
CA GLU A 161 7.48 -25.97 -21.35
C GLU A 161 6.16 -26.15 -20.57
N GLY A 162 5.10 -25.52 -21.06
CA GLY A 162 3.76 -25.56 -20.45
C GLY A 162 3.55 -24.55 -19.30
N LEU A 163 4.57 -23.79 -18.89
CA LEU A 163 4.43 -22.72 -17.90
C LEU A 163 4.38 -21.35 -18.56
N ARG A 164 3.54 -20.48 -17.97
CA ARG A 164 3.52 -19.05 -18.30
C ARG A 164 3.85 -18.27 -17.05
N ALA A 165 4.87 -17.42 -17.10
CA ALA A 165 5.21 -16.46 -16.07
C ALA A 165 5.27 -15.06 -16.69
N GLU A 166 4.49 -14.12 -16.13
CA GLU A 166 4.61 -12.70 -16.53
C GLU A 166 5.85 -12.09 -15.83
N ALA A 167 6.49 -11.14 -16.52
CA ALA A 167 7.58 -10.38 -15.91
C ALA A 167 7.04 -9.55 -14.73
N PRO A 168 7.53 -9.77 -13.50
CA PRO A 168 7.04 -9.06 -12.33
C PRO A 168 7.50 -7.61 -12.33
N GLN A 169 6.64 -6.71 -11.85
CA GLN A 169 7.01 -5.31 -11.64
C GLN A 169 7.67 -5.08 -10.26
N THR A 170 7.42 -5.98 -9.32
CA THR A 170 7.99 -5.95 -7.97
C THR A 170 8.38 -7.35 -7.50
N ASN A 171 8.01 -7.76 -6.31
CA ASN A 171 8.42 -8.99 -5.66
C ASN A 171 7.44 -10.18 -5.81
N LEU A 172 6.40 -10.07 -6.64
CA LEU A 172 5.42 -11.14 -6.86
C LEU A 172 5.56 -11.67 -8.29
N VAL A 173 5.61 -13.01 -8.39
CA VAL A 173 5.66 -13.77 -9.64
C VAL A 173 4.37 -14.55 -9.79
#